data_8ea0855eab3b8c207560efc38a19102f
#
_entry.id   8ea0855eab3b8c207560efc38a19102f
#
_cell.length_a   1.000
_cell.length_b   1.000
_cell.length_c   1.000
_cell.angle_alpha   90.00
_cell.angle_beta   90.00
_cell.angle_gamma   90.00
#
_symmetry.space_group_name_H-M   'P 1'
#
loop_
_entity.id
_entity.type
_entity.pdbx_description
1 polymer ?
#
loop_
_entity_poly.entity_id
_entity_poly.type
_entity_poly.pdbx_seq_one_letter_code
_entity_poly.pdbx_strand_id
1 'polypeptide(L)'
;VSEQDEPGASAGMGSYASIFQQALLSYPYLKPYTADGMPIASINTAGNGNNNPIAARDLSGNNNVKKTYFQGNVSMRYQLPFVKGLSVKLNASYVKNYTMQKKYFLTYDVYGWNQTTRQGNVETGRIANKVALNQWFTESEGYTVQPALEYSNKFGKHAVSGLFLYEFSRTDQSSMSAGRTDFPITNIMDLNYGLEVNKDLVKGGHSQAKRAGYVIRLNYSYDDKYLLEFTSRIDASTALPKKYRWGVFPGVSVGWRISQEDFFKEAVPFMENLKVRASVGRLGSDRAISN
;
A
#
# COMPACT_ATOMS: atom_id res chain seq x y z
N VAL A 1 15.29 -6.23 0.94
CA VAL A 1 15.72 -4.84 1.15
C VAL A 1 15.75 -4.15 -0.18
N SER A 2 15.11 -3.01 -0.30
CA SER A 2 15.24 -2.12 -1.46
C SER A 2 15.72 -0.75 -1.00
N GLU A 3 16.61 -0.14 -1.76
CA GLU A 3 17.09 1.20 -1.55
C GLU A 3 16.90 2.00 -2.83
N GLN A 4 16.38 3.22 -2.70
CA GLN A 4 16.09 4.11 -3.81
C GLN A 4 16.67 5.47 -3.48
N ASP A 5 17.58 5.95 -4.35
CA ASP A 5 18.12 7.29 -4.31
C ASP A 5 17.48 8.15 -5.39
N GLU A 6 16.93 9.26 -4.98
CA GLU A 6 16.34 10.26 -5.85
C GLU A 6 16.97 11.62 -5.58
N PRO A 7 17.02 12.51 -6.56
CA PRO A 7 17.37 13.90 -6.30
C PRO A 7 16.46 14.51 -5.24
N GLY A 8 17.00 15.37 -4.41
CA GLY A 8 16.25 16.09 -3.38
C GLY A 8 15.29 17.07 -4.00
N ALA A 9 14.29 16.64 -4.76
CA ALA A 9 13.37 17.49 -5.47
C ALA A 9 12.87 18.62 -4.59
N SER A 10 13.03 19.82 -5.08
CA SER A 10 12.64 21.13 -4.56
C SER A 10 11.55 21.13 -3.47
N ALA A 11 11.97 21.24 -2.22
CA ALA A 11 11.08 21.55 -1.13
C ALA A 11 10.99 23.09 -1.00
N GLY A 12 10.18 23.72 -1.69
CA GLY A 12 10.01 25.16 -1.54
C GLY A 12 9.16 25.79 -2.62
N MET A 13 8.88 25.04 -3.62
CA MET A 13 7.92 25.42 -4.63
C MET A 13 6.64 24.67 -4.34
N GLY A 14 5.57 25.38 -4.00
CA GLY A 14 4.24 24.82 -3.73
C GLY A 14 3.91 23.62 -4.63
N SER A 15 2.76 23.10 -4.70
CA SER A 15 2.30 21.83 -5.34
C SER A 15 3.00 21.28 -6.61
N TYR A 16 4.04 21.90 -7.13
CA TYR A 16 4.74 21.56 -8.39
C TYR A 16 6.13 20.93 -8.21
N ALA A 17 6.32 20.17 -7.18
CA ALA A 17 7.64 19.84 -6.68
C ALA A 17 8.35 18.66 -7.35
N SER A 18 7.79 17.94 -8.30
CA SER A 18 8.51 16.85 -8.94
C SER A 18 9.37 17.34 -10.11
N ILE A 19 10.63 16.85 -10.17
CA ILE A 19 11.53 17.12 -11.30
C ILE A 19 10.86 16.74 -12.63
N PHE A 20 10.11 15.66 -12.64
CA PHE A 20 9.35 15.21 -13.81
C PHE A 20 8.31 16.24 -14.27
N GLN A 21 7.59 16.84 -13.34
CA GLN A 21 6.63 17.90 -13.66
C GLN A 21 7.33 19.16 -14.14
N GLN A 22 8.45 19.53 -13.54
CA GLN A 22 9.28 20.65 -14.01
C GLN A 22 9.75 20.40 -15.45
N ALA A 23 10.18 19.16 -15.78
CA ALA A 23 10.61 18.80 -17.12
C ALA A 23 9.47 18.91 -18.15
N LEU A 24 8.25 18.50 -17.79
CA LEU A 24 7.06 18.63 -18.66
C LEU A 24 6.67 20.11 -18.92
N LEU A 25 6.93 20.99 -17.96
CA LEU A 25 6.60 22.41 -18.05
C LEU A 25 7.74 23.24 -18.62
N SER A 26 8.91 22.66 -18.84
CA SER A 26 10.09 23.39 -19.36
C SER A 26 10.09 23.44 -20.88
N TYR A 27 10.48 24.59 -21.43
CA TYR A 27 10.64 24.73 -22.86
C TYR A 27 11.89 23.96 -23.35
N PRO A 28 11.76 23.12 -24.37
CA PRO A 28 12.85 22.25 -24.83
C PRO A 28 14.04 22.99 -25.47
N TYR A 29 13.86 24.26 -25.82
CA TYR A 29 14.91 25.09 -26.42
C TYR A 29 15.73 25.89 -25.38
N LEU A 30 15.35 25.86 -24.09
CA LEU A 30 16.11 26.57 -23.05
C LEU A 30 17.29 25.72 -22.59
N LYS A 31 18.47 26.36 -22.56
CA LYS A 31 19.66 25.74 -21.97
C LYS A 31 19.51 25.70 -20.45
N PRO A 32 19.90 24.60 -19.79
CA PRO A 32 19.81 24.51 -18.32
C PRO A 32 20.84 25.36 -17.59
N TYR A 33 21.96 25.66 -18.24
CA TYR A 33 23.07 26.42 -17.67
C TYR A 33 23.59 27.49 -18.66
N THR A 34 24.12 28.56 -18.11
CA THR A 34 24.86 29.57 -18.87
C THR A 34 26.22 29.00 -19.34
N ALA A 35 26.96 29.75 -20.15
CA ALA A 35 28.30 29.38 -20.56
C ALA A 35 29.29 29.27 -19.37
N ASP A 36 29.03 30.03 -18.31
CA ASP A 36 29.83 30.05 -17.08
C ASP A 36 29.33 29.01 -16.06
N GLY A 37 28.38 28.13 -16.42
CA GLY A 37 27.90 27.05 -15.59
C GLY A 37 26.85 27.44 -14.53
N MET A 38 26.25 28.64 -14.61
CA MET A 38 25.22 29.07 -13.69
C MET A 38 23.85 28.51 -14.12
N PRO A 39 23.03 28.01 -13.17
CA PRO A 39 21.71 27.48 -13.48
C PRO A 39 20.76 28.57 -14.01
N ILE A 40 20.19 28.35 -15.17
CA ILE A 40 19.22 29.31 -15.75
C ILE A 40 17.85 29.08 -15.16
N ALA A 41 17.21 30.19 -14.73
CA ALA A 41 15.79 30.16 -14.36
C ALA A 41 14.94 29.86 -15.61
N SER A 42 14.18 28.81 -15.58
CA SER A 42 13.22 28.47 -16.65
C SER A 42 12.00 29.38 -16.50
N ILE A 43 11.65 30.12 -17.55
CA ILE A 43 10.41 30.86 -17.62
C ILE A 43 9.33 29.90 -18.13
N ASN A 44 8.34 29.59 -17.32
CA ASN A 44 7.14 28.91 -17.77
C ASN A 44 5.95 29.90 -17.78
N THR A 45 4.95 29.56 -18.58
CA THR A 45 3.71 30.33 -18.74
C THR A 45 2.84 30.39 -17.46
N ALA A 46 3.16 29.58 -16.46
CA ALA A 46 2.39 29.48 -15.20
C ALA A 46 2.89 30.41 -14.08
N GLY A 47 3.78 31.35 -14.36
CA GLY A 47 4.21 32.38 -13.41
C GLY A 47 5.21 31.93 -12.34
N ASN A 48 5.63 30.68 -12.32
CA ASN A 48 6.63 30.14 -11.39
C ASN A 48 8.01 30.09 -12.08
N GLY A 49 8.65 31.24 -12.23
CA GLY A 49 9.80 31.48 -13.07
C GLY A 49 11.11 30.78 -12.74
N ASN A 50 11.16 29.89 -11.75
CA ASN A 50 12.42 29.33 -11.26
C ASN A 50 12.56 27.82 -11.51
N ASN A 51 11.87 27.26 -12.48
CA ASN A 51 11.89 25.83 -12.77
C ASN A 51 13.05 25.49 -13.73
N ASN A 52 14.02 24.79 -13.21
CA ASN A 52 15.10 24.18 -14.00
C ASN A 52 15.25 22.72 -13.56
N PRO A 53 14.67 21.77 -14.30
CA PRO A 53 14.67 20.36 -13.89
C PRO A 53 16.07 19.74 -13.84
N ILE A 54 17.00 20.22 -14.67
CA ILE A 54 18.39 19.73 -14.69
C ILE A 54 19.13 20.25 -13.44
N ALA A 55 19.04 21.56 -13.16
CA ALA A 55 19.63 22.12 -11.94
C ALA A 55 18.99 21.54 -10.68
N ALA A 56 17.68 21.29 -10.69
CA ALA A 56 16.99 20.64 -9.57
C ALA A 56 17.51 19.22 -9.35
N ARG A 57 17.77 18.44 -10.41
CA ARG A 57 18.40 17.12 -10.31
C ARG A 57 19.78 17.18 -9.68
N ASP A 58 20.61 18.12 -10.13
CA ASP A 58 22.03 18.15 -9.81
C ASP A 58 22.34 18.87 -8.49
N LEU A 59 21.53 19.87 -8.11
CA LEU A 59 21.86 20.81 -7.04
C LEU A 59 20.88 20.77 -5.84
N SER A 60 19.73 20.12 -5.96
CA SER A 60 18.71 20.16 -4.89
C SER A 60 18.98 19.24 -3.69
N GLY A 61 20.06 18.48 -3.71
CA GLY A 61 20.37 17.47 -2.69
C GLY A 61 19.86 16.08 -3.06
N ASN A 62 19.50 15.27 -2.06
CA ASN A 62 19.09 13.88 -2.30
C ASN A 62 17.92 13.45 -1.41
N ASN A 63 17.21 12.43 -1.85
CA ASN A 63 16.17 11.72 -1.12
C ASN A 63 16.45 10.22 -1.15
N ASN A 64 16.98 9.70 -0.06
CA ASN A 64 17.24 8.27 0.10
C ASN A 64 16.08 7.60 0.83
N VAL A 65 15.51 6.55 0.23
CA VAL A 65 14.43 5.75 0.81
C VAL A 65 14.87 4.30 0.90
N LYS A 66 15.05 3.82 2.11
CA LYS A 66 15.41 2.42 2.39
C LYS A 66 14.21 1.70 2.97
N LYS A 67 13.77 0.63 2.27
CA LYS A 67 12.67 -0.23 2.70
C LYS A 67 13.19 -1.62 2.99
N THR A 68 12.87 -2.14 4.16
CA THR A 68 13.17 -3.52 4.54
C THR A 68 11.85 -4.23 4.78
N TYR A 69 11.67 -5.35 4.11
CA TYR A 69 10.48 -6.17 4.19
C TYR A 69 10.86 -7.58 4.64
N PHE A 70 10.19 -8.07 5.65
CA PHE A 70 10.29 -9.45 6.09
C PHE A 70 8.89 -10.06 6.14
N GLN A 71 8.74 -11.25 5.55
CA GLN A 71 7.51 -12.04 5.61
C GLN A 71 7.85 -13.49 5.89
N GLY A 72 7.17 -14.06 6.88
CA GLY A 72 7.21 -15.47 7.21
C GLY A 72 5.80 -16.07 7.18
N ASN A 73 5.63 -17.23 6.57
CA ASN A 73 4.38 -17.96 6.53
C ASN A 73 4.63 -19.40 6.96
N VAL A 74 3.74 -19.90 7.82
CA VAL A 74 3.73 -21.31 8.25
C VAL A 74 2.35 -21.89 7.96
N SER A 75 2.31 -23.04 7.31
CA SER A 75 1.07 -23.78 7.06
C SER A 75 1.26 -25.23 7.49
N MET A 76 0.40 -25.68 8.39
CA MET A 76 0.38 -27.05 8.89
C MET A 76 -0.99 -27.64 8.64
N ARG A 77 -1.03 -28.91 8.24
CA ARG A 77 -2.26 -29.69 8.08
C ARG A 77 -2.05 -31.07 8.69
N TYR A 78 -2.95 -31.48 9.55
CA TYR A 78 -2.97 -32.79 10.16
C TYR A 78 -4.30 -33.48 9.89
N GLN A 79 -4.26 -34.63 9.24
CA GLN A 79 -5.43 -35.47 9.01
C GLN A 79 -5.64 -36.40 10.21
N LEU A 80 -6.82 -36.32 10.79
CA LEU A 80 -7.17 -37.13 11.98
C LEU A 80 -7.43 -38.58 11.57
N PRO A 81 -6.61 -39.53 12.02
CA PRO A 81 -6.72 -40.95 11.55
C PRO A 81 -8.00 -41.62 12.04
N PHE A 82 -8.57 -41.19 13.14
CA PHE A 82 -9.76 -41.80 13.76
C PHE A 82 -11.09 -41.23 13.21
N VAL A 83 -11.09 -40.16 12.42
CA VAL A 83 -12.27 -39.62 11.74
C VAL A 83 -11.96 -39.41 10.25
N LYS A 84 -12.46 -40.31 9.43
CA LYS A 84 -12.23 -40.25 7.98
C LYS A 84 -12.77 -38.95 7.40
N GLY A 85 -11.88 -38.18 6.73
CA GLY A 85 -12.22 -36.95 6.07
C GLY A 85 -12.07 -35.67 6.95
N LEU A 86 -11.69 -35.79 8.23
CA LEU A 86 -11.48 -34.65 9.13
C LEU A 86 -10.00 -34.28 9.16
N SER A 87 -9.73 -32.98 9.01
CA SER A 87 -8.37 -32.41 9.15
C SER A 87 -8.39 -31.12 9.96
N VAL A 88 -7.32 -30.92 10.71
CA VAL A 88 -7.01 -29.66 11.39
C VAL A 88 -5.96 -28.93 10.56
N LYS A 89 -6.15 -27.65 10.35
CA LYS A 89 -5.22 -26.80 9.62
C LYS A 89 -4.87 -25.57 10.46
N LEU A 90 -3.61 -25.18 10.41
CA LEU A 90 -3.13 -23.94 11.00
C LEU A 90 -2.34 -23.19 9.93
N ASN A 91 -2.77 -21.97 9.62
CA ASN A 91 -1.97 -21.02 8.88
C ASN A 91 -1.58 -19.89 9.82
N ALA A 92 -0.31 -19.49 9.78
CA ALA A 92 0.18 -18.33 10.48
C ALA A 92 1.06 -17.52 9.53
N SER A 93 0.90 -16.21 9.55
CA SER A 93 1.74 -15.28 8.81
C SER A 93 2.24 -14.17 9.73
N TYR A 94 3.46 -13.75 9.48
CA TYR A 94 4.09 -12.62 10.13
C TYR A 94 4.72 -11.73 9.06
N VAL A 95 4.47 -10.42 9.15
CA VAL A 95 4.99 -9.41 8.22
C VAL A 95 5.59 -8.28 9.03
N LYS A 96 6.80 -7.86 8.66
CA LYS A 96 7.45 -6.71 9.28
C LYS A 96 8.09 -5.83 8.21
N ASN A 97 7.73 -4.55 8.24
CA ASN A 97 8.22 -3.54 7.30
C ASN A 97 8.89 -2.41 8.06
N TYR A 98 10.06 -2.02 7.59
CA TYR A 98 10.71 -0.78 7.99
C TYR A 98 10.88 0.11 6.77
N THR A 99 10.54 1.37 6.90
CA THR A 99 10.84 2.40 5.91
C THR A 99 11.60 3.51 6.60
N MET A 100 12.81 3.77 6.15
CA MET A 100 13.61 4.90 6.55
C MET A 100 13.78 5.81 5.33
N GLN A 101 13.36 7.06 5.48
CA GLN A 101 13.55 8.08 4.46
C GLN A 101 14.42 9.19 5.03
N LYS A 102 15.44 9.58 4.27
CA LYS A 102 16.34 10.67 4.59
C LYS A 102 16.34 11.62 3.40
N LYS A 103 15.83 12.82 3.60
CA LYS A 103 15.70 13.83 2.56
C LYS A 103 16.53 15.06 2.93
N TYR A 104 17.52 15.34 2.11
CA TYR A 104 18.42 16.47 2.27
C TYR A 104 18.19 17.46 1.14
N PHE A 105 17.88 18.68 1.50
CA PHE A 105 17.64 19.76 0.58
C PHE A 105 18.79 20.73 0.63
N LEU A 106 19.34 21.02 -0.54
CA LEU A 106 20.33 22.05 -0.73
C LEU A 106 19.70 23.29 -1.36
N THR A 107 20.21 24.44 -0.99
CA THR A 107 19.85 25.70 -1.63
C THR A 107 20.73 25.93 -2.83
N TYR A 108 20.18 26.47 -3.92
CA TYR A 108 20.95 26.93 -5.07
C TYR A 108 20.29 28.16 -5.71
N ASP A 109 21.08 28.99 -6.33
CA ASP A 109 20.61 30.21 -6.97
C ASP A 109 20.34 29.92 -8.45
N VAL A 110 19.37 30.64 -9.03
CA VAL A 110 19.02 30.56 -10.45
C VAL A 110 19.14 31.93 -11.09
N TYR A 111 19.60 31.95 -12.31
CA TYR A 111 19.99 33.14 -13.03
C TYR A 111 19.16 33.32 -14.29
N GLY A 112 18.90 34.56 -14.67
CA GLY A 112 18.12 34.91 -15.84
C GLY A 112 18.67 36.08 -16.61
N TRP A 113 17.98 36.43 -17.69
CA TRP A 113 18.25 37.60 -18.48
C TRP A 113 17.40 38.78 -17.98
N ASN A 114 18.06 39.87 -17.61
CA ASN A 114 17.35 41.10 -17.29
C ASN A 114 17.03 41.88 -18.57
N GLN A 115 15.77 41.94 -18.95
CA GLN A 115 15.33 42.62 -20.17
C GLN A 115 15.50 44.15 -20.12
N THR A 116 15.43 44.73 -18.92
CA THR A 116 15.55 46.19 -18.75
C THR A 116 16.98 46.67 -18.87
N THR A 117 17.90 46.01 -18.19
CA THR A 117 19.34 46.34 -18.22
C THR A 117 20.08 45.69 -19.38
N ARG A 118 19.45 44.74 -20.09
CA ARG A 118 20.05 43.89 -21.12
C ARG A 118 21.32 43.15 -20.64
N GLN A 119 21.35 42.83 -19.36
CA GLN A 119 22.41 42.07 -18.73
C GLN A 119 22.00 40.60 -18.59
N GLY A 120 22.91 39.68 -18.90
CA GLY A 120 22.81 38.26 -18.61
C GLY A 120 23.31 37.92 -17.20
N ASN A 121 23.04 36.71 -16.77
CA ASN A 121 23.52 36.14 -15.51
C ASN A 121 23.15 36.95 -14.25
N VAL A 122 21.97 37.57 -14.26
CA VAL A 122 21.44 38.25 -13.09
C VAL A 122 20.74 37.20 -12.22
N GLU A 123 21.09 37.15 -10.94
CA GLU A 123 20.36 36.32 -9.97
C GLU A 123 18.88 36.69 -9.96
N THR A 124 18.02 35.75 -10.26
CA THR A 124 16.56 35.94 -10.31
C THR A 124 15.85 35.31 -9.12
N GLY A 125 16.53 34.44 -8.40
CA GLY A 125 15.97 33.84 -7.18
C GLY A 125 16.83 32.72 -6.62
N ARG A 126 16.51 32.36 -5.41
CA ARG A 126 17.11 31.21 -4.71
C ARG A 126 16.07 30.13 -4.53
N ILE A 127 16.46 28.91 -4.87
CA ILE A 127 15.62 27.73 -4.65
C ILE A 127 15.90 27.21 -3.25
N ALA A 128 14.84 27.11 -2.45
CA ALA A 128 14.83 26.87 -1.01
C ALA A 128 15.55 27.97 -0.21
N ASN A 129 14.97 28.41 0.88
CA ASN A 129 15.52 29.49 1.69
C ASN A 129 16.64 29.01 2.61
N LYS A 130 16.60 27.76 3.04
CA LYS A 130 17.56 27.14 3.95
C LYS A 130 17.86 25.72 3.56
N VAL A 131 19.07 25.29 3.78
CA VAL A 131 19.43 23.86 3.72
C VAL A 131 18.67 23.12 4.81
N ALA A 132 18.08 21.99 4.47
CA ALA A 132 17.24 21.23 5.41
C ALA A 132 17.51 19.72 5.30
N LEU A 133 17.57 19.05 6.43
CA LEU A 133 17.58 17.59 6.54
C LEU A 133 16.33 17.14 7.28
N ASN A 134 15.57 16.31 6.61
CA ASN A 134 14.36 15.70 7.16
C ASN A 134 14.49 14.19 7.14
N GLN A 135 14.13 13.55 8.24
CA GLN A 135 14.16 12.10 8.38
C GLN A 135 12.80 11.58 8.85
N TRP A 136 12.36 10.49 8.26
CA TRP A 136 11.16 9.75 8.65
C TRP A 136 11.51 8.30 8.87
N PHE A 137 10.99 7.74 9.91
CA PHE A 137 11.05 6.32 10.21
C PHE A 137 9.63 5.81 10.40
N THR A 138 9.28 4.75 9.68
CA THR A 138 8.00 4.06 9.83
C THR A 138 8.26 2.58 9.97
N GLU A 139 7.69 2.00 11.01
CA GLU A 139 7.68 0.57 11.26
C GLU A 139 6.24 0.08 11.21
N SER A 140 6.00 -1.03 10.52
CA SER A 140 4.72 -1.73 10.49
C SER A 140 4.96 -3.21 10.76
N GLU A 141 4.25 -3.75 11.73
CA GLU A 141 4.31 -5.16 12.13
C GLU A 141 2.91 -5.75 12.12
N GLY A 142 2.77 -6.90 11.51
CA GLY A 142 1.48 -7.59 11.43
C GLY A 142 1.61 -9.09 11.56
N TYR A 143 0.64 -9.71 12.23
CA TYR A 143 0.51 -11.16 12.23
C TYR A 143 -0.94 -11.58 12.06
N THR A 144 -1.12 -12.71 11.40
CA THR A 144 -2.41 -13.36 11.20
C THR A 144 -2.30 -14.83 11.56
N VAL A 145 -3.27 -15.33 12.31
CA VAL A 145 -3.36 -16.73 12.71
C VAL A 145 -4.73 -17.26 12.33
N GLN A 146 -4.75 -18.41 11.66
CA GLN A 146 -5.96 -19.00 11.09
C GLN A 146 -6.02 -20.50 11.39
N PRO A 147 -6.40 -20.93 12.60
CA PRO A 147 -6.76 -22.32 12.84
C PRO A 147 -8.08 -22.67 12.14
N ALA A 148 -8.13 -23.86 11.55
CA ALA A 148 -9.33 -24.33 10.85
C ALA A 148 -9.56 -25.83 11.05
N LEU A 149 -10.84 -26.22 11.00
CA LEU A 149 -11.31 -27.60 10.89
C LEU A 149 -11.90 -27.77 9.49
N GLU A 150 -11.43 -28.76 8.76
CA GLU A 150 -11.94 -29.12 7.44
C GLU A 150 -12.45 -30.55 7.49
N TYR A 151 -13.67 -30.75 7.04
CA TYR A 151 -14.25 -32.08 6.86
C TYR A 151 -14.68 -32.28 5.42
N SER A 152 -14.43 -33.46 4.86
CA SER A 152 -14.92 -33.82 3.54
C SER A 152 -15.09 -35.32 3.46
N ASN A 153 -16.30 -35.78 3.13
CA ASN A 153 -16.58 -37.18 2.96
C ASN A 153 -17.72 -37.44 1.94
N LYS A 154 -17.75 -38.63 1.36
CA LYS A 154 -18.80 -39.05 0.43
C LYS A 154 -19.44 -40.34 0.94
N PHE A 155 -20.77 -40.32 1.07
CA PHE A 155 -21.61 -41.42 1.52
C PHE A 155 -22.58 -41.79 0.38
N GLY A 156 -22.16 -42.74 -0.45
CA GLY A 156 -22.92 -43.11 -1.64
C GLY A 156 -23.07 -41.91 -2.59
N LYS A 157 -24.30 -41.49 -2.82
CA LYS A 157 -24.61 -40.30 -3.66
C LYS A 157 -24.52 -38.94 -2.92
N HIS A 158 -24.29 -38.95 -1.61
CA HIS A 158 -24.22 -37.78 -0.80
C HIS A 158 -22.75 -37.36 -0.57
N ALA A 159 -22.34 -36.18 -1.02
CA ALA A 159 -21.04 -35.60 -0.69
C ALA A 159 -21.25 -34.39 0.23
N VAL A 160 -20.53 -34.38 1.34
CA VAL A 160 -20.58 -33.32 2.35
C VAL A 160 -19.19 -32.77 2.57
N SER A 161 -19.05 -31.47 2.57
CA SER A 161 -17.82 -30.83 3.06
C SER A 161 -18.14 -29.63 3.92
N GLY A 162 -17.30 -29.39 4.91
CA GLY A 162 -17.43 -28.27 5.86
C GLY A 162 -16.08 -27.67 6.18
N LEU A 163 -16.08 -26.37 6.38
CA LEU A 163 -14.96 -25.59 6.90
C LEU A 163 -15.46 -24.74 8.07
N PHE A 164 -14.77 -24.83 9.19
CA PHE A 164 -14.85 -23.88 10.28
C PHE A 164 -13.46 -23.28 10.48
N LEU A 165 -13.32 -21.98 10.34
CA LEU A 165 -12.07 -21.26 10.48
C LEU A 165 -12.26 -20.11 11.45
N TYR A 166 -11.33 -19.94 12.37
CA TYR A 166 -11.15 -18.72 13.15
C TYR A 166 -9.98 -17.93 12.57
N GLU A 167 -10.13 -16.65 12.36
CA GLU A 167 -9.08 -15.74 11.93
C GLU A 167 -8.86 -14.68 12.99
N PHE A 168 -7.62 -14.46 13.33
CA PHE A 168 -7.21 -13.32 14.14
C PHE A 168 -6.06 -12.62 13.45
N SER A 169 -6.18 -11.30 13.29
CA SER A 169 -5.10 -10.46 12.77
C SER A 169 -4.88 -9.23 13.64
N ARG A 170 -3.63 -8.83 13.73
CA ARG A 170 -3.21 -7.61 14.39
C ARG A 170 -2.15 -6.92 13.53
N THR A 171 -2.29 -5.61 13.40
CA THR A 171 -1.30 -4.75 12.75
C THR A 171 -1.00 -3.61 13.70
N ASP A 172 0.28 -3.41 13.98
CA ASP A 172 0.82 -2.29 14.74
C ASP A 172 1.65 -1.43 13.78
N GLN A 173 1.49 -0.12 13.86
CA GLN A 173 2.26 0.82 13.08
C GLN A 173 2.79 1.92 13.99
N SER A 174 4.09 2.16 13.91
CA SER A 174 4.77 3.25 14.60
C SER A 174 5.46 4.14 13.58
N SER A 175 5.42 5.43 13.79
CA SER A 175 6.12 6.40 12.96
C SER A 175 6.78 7.45 13.81
N MET A 176 7.89 7.96 13.32
CA MET A 176 8.63 9.04 13.91
C MET A 176 9.26 9.89 12.81
N SER A 177 9.29 11.20 13.00
CA SER A 177 10.00 12.11 12.10
C SER A 177 10.75 13.16 12.87
N ALA A 178 11.86 13.62 12.29
CA ALA A 178 12.65 14.72 12.79
C ALA A 178 13.23 15.51 11.62
N GLY A 179 13.39 16.83 11.79
CA GLY A 179 13.98 17.68 10.79
C GLY A 179 14.76 18.82 11.43
N ARG A 180 15.84 19.23 10.77
CA ARG A 180 16.61 20.42 11.07
C ARG A 180 16.89 21.22 9.82
N THR A 181 17.07 22.52 10.02
CA THR A 181 17.42 23.47 8.97
C THR A 181 18.65 24.28 9.36
N ASP A 182 19.14 25.07 8.42
CA ASP A 182 20.26 25.98 8.63
C ASP A 182 21.58 25.24 8.93
N PHE A 183 22.10 24.57 7.91
CA PHE A 183 23.32 23.78 8.01
C PHE A 183 24.52 24.62 7.58
N PRO A 184 25.46 24.96 8.51
CA PRO A 184 26.67 25.69 8.17
C PRO A 184 27.64 24.85 7.31
N ILE A 185 27.51 23.51 7.39
CA ILE A 185 28.33 22.54 6.65
C ILE A 185 27.35 21.69 5.80
N THR A 186 27.45 21.81 4.48
CA THR A 186 26.50 21.19 3.57
C THR A 186 26.90 19.80 3.05
N ASN A 187 28.14 19.37 3.29
CA ASN A 187 28.65 18.04 2.89
C ASN A 187 28.40 16.94 3.94
N ILE A 188 27.88 17.30 5.13
CA ILE A 188 27.56 16.35 6.20
C ILE A 188 26.02 16.29 6.39
N MET A 189 25.44 15.16 6.03
CA MET A 189 24.00 14.94 6.15
C MET A 189 23.66 14.27 7.48
N ASP A 190 23.82 15.01 8.60
CA ASP A 190 23.46 14.54 9.93
C ASP A 190 22.68 15.63 10.68
N LEU A 191 21.59 15.24 11.38
CA LEU A 191 20.73 16.16 12.11
C LEU A 191 21.46 17.01 13.14
N ASN A 192 22.55 16.48 13.73
CA ASN A 192 23.31 17.18 14.75
C ASN A 192 23.94 18.50 14.26
N TYR A 193 24.17 18.64 12.96
CA TYR A 193 24.82 19.81 12.37
C TYR A 193 23.84 20.92 11.93
N GLY A 194 22.53 20.67 11.93
CA GLY A 194 21.55 21.69 11.69
C GLY A 194 21.34 22.59 12.91
N LEU A 195 21.32 23.90 12.73
CA LEU A 195 21.25 24.86 13.82
C LEU A 195 19.80 25.02 14.35
N GLU A 196 18.81 24.93 13.46
CA GLU A 196 17.40 25.12 13.81
C GLU A 196 16.60 23.83 13.74
N VAL A 197 15.72 23.60 14.71
CA VAL A 197 14.77 22.48 14.72
C VAL A 197 13.57 22.81 13.86
N ASN A 198 13.27 21.95 12.90
CA ASN A 198 12.01 22.01 12.16
C ASN A 198 10.89 21.43 13.02
N LYS A 199 10.20 22.27 13.76
CA LYS A 199 9.15 21.87 14.73
C LYS A 199 7.98 21.12 14.06
N ASP A 200 7.68 21.43 12.81
CA ASP A 200 6.59 20.80 12.06
C ASP A 200 6.87 19.32 11.74
N LEU A 201 8.13 18.93 11.76
CA LEU A 201 8.58 17.58 11.50
C LEU A 201 8.92 16.77 12.75
N VAL A 202 8.93 17.37 13.93
CA VAL A 202 9.13 16.62 15.17
C VAL A 202 7.80 16.00 15.56
N LYS A 203 7.54 14.80 15.05
CA LYS A 203 6.28 14.07 15.23
C LYS A 203 6.54 12.60 15.49
N GLY A 204 5.64 12.00 16.25
CA GLY A 204 5.57 10.57 16.46
C GLY A 204 4.12 10.11 16.46
N GLY A 205 3.88 8.89 16.05
CA GLY A 205 2.55 8.30 16.02
C GLY A 205 2.60 6.79 16.23
N HIS A 206 1.55 6.26 16.86
CA HIS A 206 1.34 4.83 17.00
C HIS A 206 -0.12 4.53 16.71
N SER A 207 -0.36 3.49 15.91
CA SER A 207 -1.69 2.99 15.64
C SER A 207 -1.72 1.48 15.70
N GLN A 208 -2.85 0.94 16.14
CA GLN A 208 -3.06 -0.49 16.22
C GLN A 208 -4.43 -0.85 15.67
N ALA A 209 -4.46 -1.83 14.78
CA ALA A 209 -5.69 -2.42 14.26
C ALA A 209 -5.74 -3.91 14.60
N LYS A 210 -6.89 -4.38 15.05
CA LYS A 210 -7.17 -5.80 15.31
C LYS A 210 -8.44 -6.21 14.61
N ARG A 211 -8.42 -7.39 14.02
CA ARG A 211 -9.60 -8.04 13.45
C ARG A 211 -9.68 -9.47 13.96
N ALA A 212 -10.90 -9.94 14.17
CA ALA A 212 -11.17 -11.33 14.46
C ALA A 212 -12.41 -11.77 13.67
N GLY A 213 -12.44 -13.01 13.25
CA GLY A 213 -13.59 -13.50 12.51
C GLY A 213 -13.73 -15.01 12.56
N TYR A 214 -14.95 -15.48 12.39
CA TYR A 214 -15.27 -16.89 12.18
C TYR A 214 -15.79 -17.05 10.76
N VAL A 215 -15.30 -18.06 10.06
CA VAL A 215 -15.77 -18.44 8.74
C VAL A 215 -16.36 -19.83 8.83
N ILE A 216 -17.59 -19.97 8.40
CA ILE A 216 -18.31 -21.24 8.30
C ILE A 216 -18.66 -21.44 6.84
N ARG A 217 -18.32 -22.57 6.27
CA ARG A 217 -18.76 -23.00 4.96
C ARG A 217 -19.20 -24.45 5.01
N LEU A 218 -20.40 -24.72 4.53
CA LEU A 218 -20.95 -26.05 4.42
C LEU A 218 -21.36 -26.26 2.97
N ASN A 219 -20.90 -27.35 2.38
CA ASN A 219 -21.29 -27.75 1.04
C ASN A 219 -21.93 -29.13 1.11
N TYR A 220 -23.01 -29.28 0.39
CA TYR A 220 -23.69 -30.53 0.18
C TYR A 220 -23.92 -30.75 -1.32
N SER A 221 -23.68 -31.96 -1.78
CA SER A 221 -23.96 -32.38 -3.14
C SER A 221 -24.66 -33.72 -3.12
N TYR A 222 -25.75 -33.82 -3.90
CA TYR A 222 -26.45 -35.08 -4.13
C TYR A 222 -26.25 -35.53 -5.58
N ASP A 223 -25.73 -36.72 -5.74
CA ASP A 223 -25.46 -37.40 -7.02
C ASP A 223 -24.64 -36.54 -8.01
N ASP A 224 -23.84 -35.63 -7.48
CA ASP A 224 -23.12 -34.60 -8.22
C ASP A 224 -24.00 -33.70 -9.12
N LYS A 225 -25.33 -33.79 -8.99
CA LYS A 225 -26.35 -33.08 -9.74
C LYS A 225 -26.83 -31.84 -9.00
N TYR A 226 -27.24 -31.99 -7.75
CA TYR A 226 -27.81 -30.92 -6.92
C TYR A 226 -26.79 -30.45 -5.90
N LEU A 227 -26.57 -29.15 -5.87
CA LEU A 227 -25.52 -28.52 -5.06
C LEU A 227 -26.14 -27.50 -4.14
N LEU A 228 -25.77 -27.52 -2.86
CA LEU A 228 -26.14 -26.53 -1.86
C LEU A 228 -24.88 -26.06 -1.15
N GLU A 229 -24.71 -24.77 -1.05
CA GLU A 229 -23.65 -24.14 -0.26
C GLU A 229 -24.25 -23.15 0.73
N PHE A 230 -23.85 -23.25 1.98
CA PHE A 230 -24.07 -22.24 3.01
C PHE A 230 -22.72 -21.67 3.42
N THR A 231 -22.63 -20.35 3.44
CA THR A 231 -21.46 -19.62 3.96
C THR A 231 -21.92 -18.62 5.00
N SER A 232 -21.13 -18.44 6.04
CA SER A 232 -21.32 -17.32 6.98
C SER A 232 -19.98 -16.81 7.44
N ARG A 233 -19.83 -15.50 7.45
CA ARG A 233 -18.69 -14.83 8.04
C ARG A 233 -19.16 -13.92 9.18
N ILE A 234 -18.56 -14.09 10.35
CA ILE A 234 -18.84 -13.29 11.55
C ILE A 234 -17.56 -12.54 11.86
N ASP A 235 -17.52 -11.25 11.58
CA ASP A 235 -16.30 -10.43 11.66
C ASP A 235 -16.41 -9.37 12.75
N ALA A 236 -15.27 -9.12 13.42
CA ALA A 236 -15.08 -8.02 14.35
C ALA A 236 -13.89 -7.17 13.95
N SER A 237 -14.02 -5.85 14.05
CA SER A 237 -12.97 -4.88 13.78
C SER A 237 -12.85 -3.85 14.88
N THR A 238 -11.61 -3.51 15.29
CA THR A 238 -11.37 -2.42 16.25
C THR A 238 -11.55 -1.03 15.62
N ALA A 239 -11.70 -0.92 14.31
CA ALA A 239 -12.07 0.33 13.65
C ALA A 239 -13.49 0.80 14.05
N LEU A 240 -14.33 -0.12 14.55
CA LEU A 240 -15.68 0.16 14.96
C LEU A 240 -15.81 0.32 16.49
N PRO A 241 -16.74 1.17 16.98
CA PRO A 241 -17.05 1.27 18.40
C PRO A 241 -17.46 -0.08 19.01
N LYS A 242 -17.13 -0.32 20.28
CA LYS A 242 -17.34 -1.61 20.97
C LYS A 242 -18.70 -2.26 20.72
N LYS A 243 -19.79 -1.46 20.71
CA LYS A 243 -21.16 -1.92 20.53
C LYS A 243 -21.45 -2.49 19.13
N TYR A 244 -20.70 -2.05 18.10
CA TYR A 244 -20.97 -2.36 16.69
C TYR A 244 -19.82 -3.14 16.02
N ARG A 245 -18.91 -3.69 16.82
CA ARG A 245 -17.72 -4.38 16.29
C ARG A 245 -18.01 -5.64 15.52
N TRP A 246 -19.06 -6.36 15.90
CA TRP A 246 -19.40 -7.64 15.32
C TRP A 246 -20.46 -7.49 14.23
N GLY A 247 -20.17 -8.04 13.07
CA GLY A 247 -21.10 -8.15 11.96
C GLY A 247 -21.26 -9.59 11.50
N VAL A 248 -22.46 -9.98 11.07
CA VAL A 248 -22.77 -11.32 10.55
C VAL A 248 -23.16 -11.21 9.08
N PHE A 249 -22.51 -11.99 8.23
CA PHE A 249 -22.62 -11.95 6.78
C PHE A 249 -22.90 -13.35 6.22
N PRO A 250 -24.17 -13.80 6.26
CA PRO A 250 -24.57 -15.09 5.73
C PRO A 250 -24.73 -15.05 4.20
N GLY A 251 -24.56 -16.20 3.57
CA GLY A 251 -24.83 -16.42 2.17
C GLY A 251 -25.29 -17.85 1.91
N VAL A 252 -26.19 -18.01 0.96
CA VAL A 252 -26.68 -19.32 0.49
C VAL A 252 -26.59 -19.36 -1.02
N SER A 253 -26.22 -20.51 -1.55
CA SER A 253 -26.15 -20.75 -2.98
C SER A 253 -26.68 -22.16 -3.30
N VAL A 254 -27.49 -22.23 -4.32
CA VAL A 254 -27.99 -23.50 -4.87
C VAL A 254 -27.52 -23.65 -6.30
N GLY A 255 -27.24 -24.87 -6.72
CA GLY A 255 -26.80 -25.17 -8.07
C GLY A 255 -27.39 -26.49 -8.57
N TRP A 256 -27.71 -26.52 -9.86
CA TRP A 256 -28.17 -27.71 -10.55
C TRP A 256 -27.32 -27.96 -11.78
N ARG A 257 -26.71 -29.14 -11.83
CA ARG A 257 -25.96 -29.60 -13.01
C ARG A 257 -26.89 -30.35 -13.94
N ILE A 258 -27.57 -29.63 -14.80
CA ILE A 258 -28.55 -30.18 -15.73
C ILE A 258 -27.88 -31.21 -16.68
N SER A 259 -26.64 -30.97 -17.06
CA SER A 259 -25.89 -31.90 -17.92
C SER A 259 -25.64 -33.28 -17.31
N GLN A 260 -25.85 -33.48 -16.01
CA GLN A 260 -25.73 -34.77 -15.36
C GLN A 260 -27.06 -35.54 -15.31
N GLU A 261 -28.18 -34.90 -15.72
CA GLU A 261 -29.47 -35.57 -15.81
C GLU A 261 -29.54 -36.45 -17.07
N ASP A 262 -30.17 -37.61 -16.94
CA ASP A 262 -30.22 -38.60 -18.01
C ASP A 262 -31.01 -38.07 -19.22
N PHE A 263 -32.15 -37.38 -18.95
CA PHE A 263 -32.95 -36.72 -19.99
C PHE A 263 -32.15 -35.71 -20.81
N PHE A 264 -31.21 -34.98 -20.16
CA PHE A 264 -30.43 -33.96 -20.84
C PHE A 264 -29.30 -34.57 -21.67
N LYS A 265 -28.65 -35.61 -21.16
CA LYS A 265 -27.60 -36.36 -21.89
C LYS A 265 -28.13 -36.97 -23.17
N GLU A 266 -29.39 -37.48 -23.13
CA GLU A 266 -30.04 -38.06 -24.31
C GLU A 266 -30.47 -36.98 -25.30
N ALA A 267 -30.98 -35.82 -24.83
CA ALA A 267 -31.49 -34.74 -25.69
C ALA A 267 -30.39 -33.90 -26.32
N VAL A 268 -29.26 -33.68 -25.60
CA VAL A 268 -28.20 -32.75 -26.01
C VAL A 268 -26.80 -33.36 -25.78
N PRO A 269 -26.45 -34.44 -26.50
CA PRO A 269 -25.23 -35.21 -26.26
C PRO A 269 -23.92 -34.41 -26.50
N PHE A 270 -23.96 -33.32 -27.24
CA PHE A 270 -22.80 -32.48 -27.53
C PHE A 270 -22.47 -31.50 -26.37
N MET A 271 -23.36 -31.31 -25.38
CA MET A 271 -23.15 -30.38 -24.28
C MET A 271 -22.77 -31.12 -22.99
N GLU A 272 -21.48 -31.23 -22.74
CA GLU A 272 -20.93 -31.97 -21.59
C GLU A 272 -21.15 -31.30 -20.23
N ASN A 273 -21.25 -29.95 -20.19
CA ASN A 273 -21.35 -29.22 -18.94
C ASN A 273 -22.34 -28.04 -19.01
N LEU A 274 -23.51 -28.23 -18.44
CA LEU A 274 -24.51 -27.19 -18.21
C LEU A 274 -24.87 -27.17 -16.71
N LYS A 275 -24.61 -26.02 -16.05
CA LYS A 275 -24.93 -25.78 -14.66
C LYS A 275 -25.66 -24.46 -14.50
N VAL A 276 -26.78 -24.49 -13.80
CA VAL A 276 -27.51 -23.28 -13.36
C VAL A 276 -27.21 -23.07 -11.87
N ARG A 277 -26.99 -21.83 -11.48
CA ARG A 277 -26.71 -21.45 -10.10
C ARG A 277 -27.46 -20.17 -9.71
N ALA A 278 -27.98 -20.16 -8.48
CA ALA A 278 -28.53 -18.96 -7.84
C ALA A 278 -27.88 -18.78 -6.46
N SER A 279 -27.66 -17.53 -6.07
CA SER A 279 -27.10 -17.22 -4.76
C SER A 279 -27.66 -15.92 -4.20
N VAL A 280 -27.78 -15.86 -2.89
CA VAL A 280 -28.14 -14.67 -2.13
C VAL A 280 -27.24 -14.56 -0.91
N GLY A 281 -26.85 -13.34 -0.55
CA GLY A 281 -25.98 -13.12 0.60
C GLY A 281 -25.97 -11.66 1.05
N ARG A 282 -25.47 -11.45 2.27
CA ARG A 282 -25.24 -10.14 2.86
C ARG A 282 -23.75 -9.87 2.94
N LEU A 283 -23.35 -8.65 2.58
CA LEU A 283 -21.97 -8.16 2.68
C LEU A 283 -21.89 -6.95 3.59
N GLY A 284 -20.71 -6.68 4.11
CA GLY A 284 -20.41 -5.50 4.92
C GLY A 284 -18.98 -5.01 4.70
N SER A 285 -18.71 -3.76 5.07
CA SER A 285 -17.40 -3.15 5.03
C SER A 285 -17.18 -2.31 6.28
N ASP A 286 -15.95 -2.36 6.82
CA ASP A 286 -15.49 -1.50 7.91
C ASP A 286 -14.70 -0.27 7.41
N ARG A 287 -14.57 -0.09 6.07
CA ARG A 287 -13.81 1.01 5.46
C ARG A 287 -14.60 2.31 5.31
N ALA A 288 -15.92 2.27 5.50
CA ALA A 288 -16.79 3.42 5.26
C ALA A 288 -16.77 4.48 6.40
N ILE A 289 -15.93 4.28 7.42
CA ILE A 289 -15.82 5.20 8.56
C ILE A 289 -14.39 5.76 8.55
N SER A 290 -14.10 6.61 7.56
CA SER A 290 -13.02 7.58 7.67
C SER A 290 -13.63 8.88 8.18
N ASN A 291 -13.29 9.24 9.41
CA ASN A 291 -13.52 10.60 9.90
C ASN A 291 -12.57 11.57 9.20
#